data_d2c3ef7ca69d48d1da1a0e58842fa7a7
#
_entry.id   d2c3ef7ca69d48d1da1a0e58842fa7a7
#
_cell.length_a   1.000
_cell.length_b   1.000
_cell.length_c   1.000
_cell.angle_alpha   90.00
_cell.angle_beta   90.00
_cell.angle_gamma   90.00
#
_symmetry.space_group_name_H-M   'P 1'
#
loop_
_entity.id
_entity.type
_entity.pdbx_description
1 polymer ?
#
loop_
_entity_poly.entity_id
_entity_poly.type
_entity_poly.pdbx_seq_one_letter_code
_entity_poly.pdbx_strand_id
1 'polypeptide(L)'
;LLAAQGYAVATVNYRGSNGRGLAFSKAISGDWGNKEVVDIIGATDHLIKIGKADPDKLGIGGWSYGGILTDYVTATDPRFKAAASGAGSAMQLSMYGTDQYTIQYETELGVPWKNMDKWMKVSYPFLNVEKIKAPTLYMVGEEDFNVPAAGSEQMYQALKTLGVPTQFIVYPGQNHGLAVPSYQKDRYTRYLDWFNKYLKADTMSEKLPVKK
;
A
#
# COMPACT_ATOMS: atom_id res chain seq x y z
N LEU A 1 -6.12 12.03 12.11
CA LEU A 1 -6.87 10.90 12.62
C LEU A 1 -5.97 9.94 13.40
N LEU A 2 -5.02 9.25 12.78
CA LEU A 2 -4.11 8.29 13.43
C LEU A 2 -3.30 8.94 14.56
N ALA A 3 -2.74 10.14 14.37
CA ALA A 3 -2.01 10.85 15.42
C ALA A 3 -2.87 11.13 16.65
N ALA A 4 -4.15 11.48 16.48
CA ALA A 4 -5.09 11.67 17.58
C ALA A 4 -5.39 10.36 18.36
N GLN A 5 -5.02 9.23 17.81
CA GLN A 5 -5.12 7.91 18.44
C GLN A 5 -3.77 7.42 19.01
N GLY A 6 -2.78 8.31 19.09
CA GLY A 6 -1.48 8.01 19.70
C GLY A 6 -0.48 7.30 18.79
N TYR A 7 -0.69 7.34 17.46
CA TYR A 7 0.30 6.88 16.50
C TYR A 7 1.30 7.98 16.17
N ALA A 8 2.58 7.65 16.06
CA ALA A 8 3.52 8.45 15.31
C ALA A 8 3.23 8.24 13.81
N VAL A 9 2.96 9.32 13.10
CA VAL A 9 2.62 9.26 11.67
C VAL A 9 3.69 9.99 10.87
N ALA A 10 4.29 9.30 9.92
CA ALA A 10 5.29 9.85 9.03
C ALA A 10 4.84 9.73 7.57
N THR A 11 5.17 10.74 6.78
CA THR A 11 5.04 10.71 5.32
C THR A 11 6.41 10.92 4.70
N VAL A 12 6.69 10.21 3.61
CA VAL A 12 7.99 10.25 2.95
C VAL A 12 7.83 10.85 1.55
N ASN A 13 8.56 11.92 1.27
CA ASN A 13 8.74 12.42 -0.09
C ASN A 13 9.89 11.64 -0.73
N TYR A 14 9.59 10.43 -1.19
CA TYR A 14 10.54 9.54 -1.85
C TYR A 14 10.94 10.05 -3.24
N ARG A 15 12.04 9.55 -3.78
CA ARG A 15 12.45 9.80 -5.18
C ARG A 15 11.31 9.42 -6.12
N GLY A 16 11.00 10.29 -7.07
CA GLY A 16 9.80 10.25 -7.89
C GLY A 16 8.75 11.31 -7.49
N SER A 17 8.80 11.85 -6.26
CA SER A 17 7.91 12.93 -5.81
C SER A 17 8.26 14.27 -6.45
N ASN A 18 7.29 15.20 -6.43
CA ASN A 18 7.47 16.56 -6.92
C ASN A 18 8.24 17.46 -5.92
N GLY A 19 8.65 18.66 -6.38
CA GLY A 19 9.19 19.72 -5.52
C GLY A 19 10.69 19.69 -5.28
N ARG A 20 11.42 18.70 -5.84
CA ARG A 20 12.89 18.57 -5.72
C ARG A 20 13.62 18.54 -7.05
N GLY A 21 12.99 19.09 -8.09
CA GLY A 21 13.56 19.19 -9.44
C GLY A 21 13.32 17.93 -10.29
N LEU A 22 13.57 18.10 -11.60
CA LEU A 22 13.23 17.11 -12.60
C LEU A 22 13.99 15.77 -12.44
N ALA A 23 15.25 15.83 -12.07
CA ALA A 23 16.06 14.62 -11.85
C ALA A 23 15.50 13.74 -10.72
N PHE A 24 15.02 14.37 -9.67
CA PHE A 24 14.37 13.67 -8.54
C PHE A 24 13.03 13.04 -8.95
N SER A 25 12.18 13.79 -9.67
CA SER A 25 10.88 13.30 -10.15
C SER A 25 11.03 12.16 -11.17
N LYS A 26 12.02 12.23 -12.06
CA LYS A 26 12.27 11.19 -13.08
C LYS A 26 13.09 10.00 -12.57
N ALA A 27 13.53 10.02 -11.32
CA ALA A 27 14.42 8.99 -10.79
C ALA A 27 13.85 7.56 -10.84
N ILE A 28 12.53 7.43 -10.88
CA ILE A 28 11.79 6.15 -10.86
C ILE A 28 11.24 5.75 -12.23
N SER A 29 11.49 6.52 -13.30
CA SER A 29 10.95 6.22 -14.63
C SER A 29 11.41 4.84 -15.10
N GLY A 30 10.45 3.94 -15.38
CA GLY A 30 10.70 2.56 -15.77
C GLY A 30 11.32 1.67 -14.68
N ASP A 31 11.37 2.14 -13.42
CA ASP A 31 12.01 1.44 -12.28
C ASP A 31 11.18 1.59 -10.99
N TRP A 32 9.89 1.46 -11.10
CA TRP A 32 8.94 1.65 -9.98
C TRP A 32 9.19 0.66 -8.85
N GLY A 33 9.01 1.14 -7.62
CA GLY A 33 9.11 0.33 -6.41
C GLY A 33 10.54 -0.01 -5.97
N ASN A 34 11.56 0.47 -6.65
CA ASN A 34 12.96 0.26 -6.25
C ASN A 34 13.46 1.39 -5.33
N LYS A 35 13.65 2.59 -5.90
CA LYS A 35 14.21 3.71 -5.14
C LYS A 35 13.27 4.23 -4.08
N GLU A 36 11.96 4.23 -4.34
CA GLU A 36 10.92 4.62 -3.40
C GLU A 36 10.94 3.72 -2.16
N VAL A 37 11.05 2.41 -2.35
CA VAL A 37 11.12 1.45 -1.24
C VAL A 37 12.36 1.69 -0.40
N VAL A 38 13.53 1.92 -1.03
CA VAL A 38 14.77 2.27 -0.32
C VAL A 38 14.58 3.54 0.53
N ASP A 39 13.93 4.56 -0.02
CA ASP A 39 13.70 5.83 0.68
C ASP A 39 12.70 5.67 1.85
N ILE A 40 11.63 4.87 1.67
CA ILE A 40 10.64 4.59 2.71
C ILE A 40 11.26 3.76 3.85
N ILE A 41 12.01 2.72 3.52
CA ILE A 41 12.71 1.88 4.51
C ILE A 41 13.75 2.71 5.24
N GLY A 42 14.56 3.52 4.54
CA GLY A 42 15.55 4.39 5.16
C GLY A 42 14.94 5.43 6.11
N ALA A 43 13.78 5.99 5.75
CA ALA A 43 13.04 6.88 6.65
C ALA A 43 12.51 6.13 7.88
N THR A 44 12.03 4.90 7.72
CA THR A 44 11.60 4.04 8.82
C THR A 44 12.75 3.74 9.77
N ASP A 45 13.92 3.36 9.24
CA ASP A 45 15.13 3.09 10.03
C ASP A 45 15.58 4.33 10.80
N HIS A 46 15.51 5.50 10.16
CA HIS A 46 15.82 6.76 10.84
C HIS A 46 14.88 7.03 12.01
N LEU A 47 13.56 6.85 11.84
CA LEU A 47 12.58 7.05 12.90
C LEU A 47 12.77 6.09 14.08
N ILE A 48 13.13 4.84 13.81
CA ILE A 48 13.48 3.86 14.85
C ILE A 48 14.74 4.33 15.57
N LYS A 49 15.78 4.71 14.84
CA LYS A 49 17.06 5.15 15.41
C LYS A 49 16.94 6.34 16.36
N ILE A 50 16.05 7.29 16.04
CA ILE A 50 15.81 8.47 16.89
C ILE A 50 14.74 8.25 17.97
N GLY A 51 14.27 7.01 18.15
CA GLY A 51 13.29 6.63 19.17
C GLY A 51 11.88 7.17 18.94
N LYS A 52 11.51 7.47 17.69
CA LYS A 52 10.17 7.95 17.31
C LYS A 52 9.25 6.85 16.80
N ALA A 53 9.78 5.69 16.45
CA ALA A 53 9.03 4.52 16.05
C ALA A 53 9.50 3.28 16.83
N ASP A 54 8.52 2.47 17.24
CA ASP A 54 8.75 1.15 17.85
C ASP A 54 8.94 0.14 16.71
N PRO A 55 10.10 -0.56 16.61
CA PRO A 55 10.37 -1.52 15.55
C PRO A 55 9.38 -2.70 15.52
N ASP A 56 8.75 -3.00 16.65
CA ASP A 56 7.79 -4.09 16.75
C ASP A 56 6.33 -3.69 16.44
N LYS A 57 6.09 -2.39 16.22
CA LYS A 57 4.74 -1.82 15.99
C LYS A 57 4.68 -0.95 14.73
N LEU A 58 5.32 -1.40 13.66
CA LEU A 58 5.34 -0.69 12.38
C LEU A 58 4.09 -1.00 11.55
N GLY A 59 3.39 0.04 11.13
CA GLY A 59 2.32 -0.02 10.14
C GLY A 59 2.66 0.78 8.90
N ILE A 60 2.14 0.37 7.75
CA ILE A 60 2.27 1.10 6.49
C ILE A 60 0.94 1.19 5.77
N GLY A 61 0.71 2.28 5.06
CA GLY A 61 -0.49 2.40 4.24
C GLY A 61 -0.41 3.57 3.29
N GLY A 62 -1.24 3.51 2.27
CA GLY A 62 -1.35 4.56 1.27
C GLY A 62 -2.55 4.36 0.36
N TRP A 63 -2.78 5.33 -0.51
CA TRP A 63 -3.82 5.33 -1.53
C TRP A 63 -3.20 5.55 -2.90
N SER A 64 -3.74 4.91 -3.96
CA SER A 64 -3.24 5.03 -5.33
C SER A 64 -1.79 4.53 -5.42
N TYR A 65 -0.87 5.31 -5.93
CA TYR A 65 0.55 4.97 -5.93
C TYR A 65 1.09 4.63 -4.52
N GLY A 66 0.53 5.26 -3.48
CA GLY A 66 0.82 4.90 -2.08
C GLY A 66 0.33 3.50 -1.70
N GLY A 67 -0.79 3.04 -2.26
CA GLY A 67 -1.25 1.65 -2.15
C GLY A 67 -0.30 0.68 -2.85
N ILE A 68 0.11 1.00 -4.08
CA ILE A 68 1.11 0.25 -4.84
C ILE A 68 2.41 0.13 -4.04
N LEU A 69 2.92 1.25 -3.50
CA LEU A 69 4.15 1.23 -2.69
C LEU A 69 3.98 0.49 -1.35
N THR A 70 2.78 0.45 -0.80
CA THR A 70 2.49 -0.39 0.38
C THR A 70 2.74 -1.87 0.07
N ASP A 71 2.27 -2.35 -1.07
CA ASP A 71 2.50 -3.73 -1.52
C ASP A 71 3.98 -3.98 -1.81
N TYR A 72 4.69 -3.04 -2.44
CA TYR A 72 6.14 -3.15 -2.68
C TYR A 72 6.94 -3.23 -1.38
N VAL A 73 6.65 -2.35 -0.42
CA VAL A 73 7.37 -2.33 0.86
C VAL A 73 7.14 -3.61 1.63
N THR A 74 5.89 -4.09 1.73
CA THR A 74 5.58 -5.31 2.48
C THR A 74 6.13 -6.58 1.82
N ALA A 75 6.26 -6.60 0.48
CA ALA A 75 6.93 -7.69 -0.23
C ALA A 75 8.46 -7.64 -0.10
N THR A 76 9.04 -6.51 0.32
CA THR A 76 10.49 -6.32 0.45
C THR A 76 10.95 -6.41 1.91
N ASP A 77 10.18 -5.86 2.84
CA ASP A 77 10.55 -5.75 4.25
C ASP A 77 9.45 -6.37 5.15
N PRO A 78 9.71 -7.50 5.80
CA PRO A 78 8.72 -8.20 6.61
C PRO A 78 8.50 -7.58 8.02
N ARG A 79 9.17 -6.46 8.36
CA ARG A 79 9.05 -5.83 9.68
C ARG A 79 7.70 -5.21 9.95
N PHE A 80 6.95 -4.87 8.91
CA PHE A 80 5.63 -4.27 9.07
C PHE A 80 4.63 -5.29 9.62
N LYS A 81 3.86 -4.88 10.65
CA LYS A 81 2.89 -5.73 11.36
C LYS A 81 1.45 -5.49 10.92
N ALA A 82 1.21 -4.42 10.17
CA ALA A 82 -0.07 -4.13 9.55
C ALA A 82 0.13 -3.29 8.29
N ALA A 83 -0.69 -3.55 7.27
CA ALA A 83 -0.69 -2.78 6.04
C ALA A 83 -2.10 -2.40 5.62
N ALA A 84 -2.24 -1.25 4.92
CA ALA A 84 -3.48 -0.81 4.32
C ALA A 84 -3.20 -0.26 2.91
N SER A 85 -3.45 -1.08 1.89
CA SER A 85 -3.29 -0.74 0.48
C SER A 85 -4.63 -0.29 -0.10
N GLY A 86 -4.79 0.99 -0.33
CA GLY A 86 -5.97 1.57 -0.94
C GLY A 86 -5.78 1.86 -2.42
N ALA A 87 -6.72 1.43 -3.27
CA ALA A 87 -6.68 1.64 -4.72
C ALA A 87 -5.27 1.35 -5.30
N GLY A 88 -4.68 0.23 -4.89
CA GLY A 88 -3.37 -0.24 -5.32
C GLY A 88 -3.45 -1.34 -6.37
N SER A 89 -2.35 -1.55 -7.07
CA SER A 89 -2.15 -2.68 -8.00
C SER A 89 -0.74 -3.21 -7.83
N ALA A 90 -0.57 -4.51 -7.99
CA ALA A 90 0.72 -5.18 -7.77
C ALA A 90 1.17 -6.01 -8.98
N MET A 91 0.26 -6.37 -9.87
CA MET A 91 0.53 -7.04 -11.15
C MET A 91 0.30 -6.05 -12.28
N GLN A 92 1.30 -5.24 -12.63
CA GLN A 92 1.15 -4.14 -13.57
C GLN A 92 0.76 -4.60 -14.98
N LEU A 93 1.16 -5.79 -15.38
CA LEU A 93 0.76 -6.34 -16.68
C LEU A 93 -0.76 -6.47 -16.80
N SER A 94 -1.48 -6.80 -15.72
CA SER A 94 -2.94 -6.91 -15.74
C SER A 94 -3.66 -5.57 -15.81
N MET A 95 -2.94 -4.47 -15.58
CA MET A 95 -3.47 -3.10 -15.71
C MET A 95 -3.41 -2.58 -17.15
N TYR A 96 -2.58 -3.18 -18.01
CA TYR A 96 -2.45 -2.76 -19.39
C TYR A 96 -3.78 -2.89 -20.16
N GLY A 97 -4.29 -1.77 -20.62
CA GLY A 97 -5.56 -1.69 -21.36
C GLY A 97 -6.83 -1.76 -20.50
N THR A 98 -6.71 -1.87 -19.17
CA THR A 98 -7.85 -1.88 -18.24
C THR A 98 -7.97 -0.59 -17.44
N ASP A 99 -6.93 0.25 -17.45
CA ASP A 99 -6.91 1.58 -16.84
C ASP A 99 -6.64 2.68 -17.88
N GLN A 100 -6.54 3.92 -17.41
CA GLN A 100 -6.33 5.10 -18.26
C GLN A 100 -4.85 5.37 -18.64
N TYR A 101 -3.88 4.59 -18.16
CA TYR A 101 -2.44 4.92 -18.26
C TYR A 101 -1.70 4.18 -19.37
N THR A 102 -2.38 3.53 -20.30
CA THR A 102 -1.77 2.72 -21.39
C THR A 102 -0.64 3.47 -22.11
N ILE A 103 -0.84 4.73 -22.52
CA ILE A 103 0.17 5.53 -23.22
C ILE A 103 1.39 5.82 -22.34
N GLN A 104 1.18 6.10 -21.06
CA GLN A 104 2.26 6.30 -20.10
C GLN A 104 3.08 5.02 -19.96
N TYR A 105 2.42 3.88 -19.79
CA TYR A 105 3.10 2.58 -19.69
C TYR A 105 3.94 2.27 -20.92
N GLU A 106 3.41 2.47 -22.13
CA GLU A 106 4.15 2.25 -23.37
C GLU A 106 5.35 3.16 -23.48
N THR A 107 5.24 4.41 -23.00
CA THR A 107 6.34 5.38 -23.00
C THR A 107 7.45 4.97 -22.04
N GLU A 108 7.11 4.48 -20.84
CA GLU A 108 8.07 4.16 -19.79
C GLU A 108 8.61 2.72 -19.89
N LEU A 109 7.73 1.77 -20.14
CA LEU A 109 8.05 0.33 -20.11
C LEU A 109 8.18 -0.27 -21.51
N GLY A 110 7.58 0.37 -22.52
CA GLY A 110 7.37 -0.19 -23.85
C GLY A 110 6.20 -1.17 -23.91
N VAL A 111 5.78 -1.56 -25.09
CA VAL A 111 4.66 -2.50 -25.27
C VAL A 111 4.96 -3.86 -24.63
N PRO A 112 3.99 -4.47 -23.93
CA PRO A 112 4.23 -5.69 -23.12
C PRO A 112 4.87 -6.84 -23.90
N TRP A 113 4.35 -7.18 -25.09
CA TRP A 113 4.84 -8.30 -25.89
C TRP A 113 6.26 -8.16 -26.44
N LYS A 114 6.88 -6.99 -26.31
CA LYS A 114 8.30 -6.75 -26.66
C LYS A 114 9.19 -6.45 -25.45
N ASN A 115 8.60 -6.20 -24.29
CA ASN A 115 9.31 -5.74 -23.09
C ASN A 115 8.83 -6.46 -21.82
N MET A 116 8.49 -7.73 -21.94
CA MET A 116 7.89 -8.50 -20.83
C MET A 116 8.73 -8.42 -19.55
N ASP A 117 10.05 -8.44 -19.67
CA ASP A 117 10.96 -8.38 -18.50
C ASP A 117 10.75 -7.10 -17.67
N LYS A 118 10.52 -5.95 -18.33
CA LYS A 118 10.25 -4.70 -17.63
C LYS A 118 8.90 -4.74 -16.91
N TRP A 119 7.89 -5.32 -17.55
CA TRP A 119 6.56 -5.48 -16.97
C TRP A 119 6.57 -6.42 -15.77
N MET A 120 7.32 -7.52 -15.85
CA MET A 120 7.50 -8.43 -14.71
C MET A 120 8.29 -7.76 -13.59
N LYS A 121 9.29 -6.94 -13.89
CA LYS A 121 10.05 -6.18 -12.90
C LYS A 121 9.15 -5.25 -12.08
N VAL A 122 8.27 -4.47 -12.74
CA VAL A 122 7.33 -3.58 -12.04
C VAL A 122 6.09 -4.32 -11.47
N SER A 123 5.96 -5.61 -11.70
CA SER A 123 4.98 -6.49 -11.06
C SER A 123 5.56 -7.22 -9.83
N TYR A 124 6.68 -6.75 -9.31
CA TYR A 124 7.42 -7.36 -8.20
C TYR A 124 6.56 -7.75 -6.99
N PRO A 125 5.61 -6.94 -6.48
CA PRO A 125 4.87 -7.31 -5.29
C PRO A 125 4.03 -8.57 -5.48
N PHE A 126 3.35 -8.72 -6.62
CA PHE A 126 2.55 -9.90 -6.91
C PHE A 126 3.44 -11.14 -7.09
N LEU A 127 4.55 -11.01 -7.82
CA LEU A 127 5.49 -12.11 -8.06
C LEU A 127 6.27 -12.53 -6.80
N ASN A 128 6.22 -11.74 -5.75
CA ASN A 128 6.87 -11.99 -4.46
C ASN A 128 5.87 -11.97 -3.29
N VAL A 129 4.60 -12.18 -3.56
CA VAL A 129 3.51 -12.09 -2.58
C VAL A 129 3.72 -13.02 -1.38
N GLU A 130 4.38 -14.14 -1.54
CA GLU A 130 4.73 -15.10 -0.48
C GLU A 130 5.65 -14.52 0.60
N LYS A 131 6.36 -13.43 0.29
CA LYS A 131 7.18 -12.70 1.26
C LYS A 131 6.36 -11.80 2.18
N ILE A 132 5.14 -11.45 1.79
CA ILE A 132 4.26 -10.58 2.58
C ILE A 132 3.74 -11.37 3.78
N LYS A 133 4.06 -10.87 4.97
CA LYS A 133 3.60 -11.43 6.25
C LYS A 133 2.65 -10.50 7.00
N ALA A 134 2.63 -9.22 6.62
CA ALA A 134 1.79 -8.22 7.24
C ALA A 134 0.31 -8.47 6.92
N PRO A 135 -0.58 -8.56 7.92
CA PRO A 135 -2.00 -8.45 7.71
C PRO A 135 -2.34 -7.22 6.87
N THR A 136 -3.07 -7.40 5.77
CA THR A 136 -3.29 -6.30 4.80
C THR A 136 -4.77 -6.05 4.53
N LEU A 137 -5.18 -4.79 4.66
CA LEU A 137 -6.50 -4.27 4.30
C LEU A 137 -6.43 -3.67 2.91
N TYR A 138 -7.23 -4.18 1.97
CA TYR A 138 -7.41 -3.63 0.63
C TYR A 138 -8.73 -2.86 0.54
N MET A 139 -8.72 -1.67 -0.06
CA MET A 139 -9.90 -0.83 -0.24
C MET A 139 -9.85 -0.14 -1.60
N VAL A 140 -10.98 -0.11 -2.31
CA VAL A 140 -11.04 0.48 -3.66
C VAL A 140 -12.46 0.94 -4.00
N GLY A 141 -12.60 1.90 -4.90
CA GLY A 141 -13.89 2.22 -5.55
C GLY A 141 -14.24 1.17 -6.61
N GLU A 142 -15.50 0.79 -6.69
CA GLU A 142 -15.99 -0.19 -7.68
C GLU A 142 -15.73 0.24 -9.12
N GLU A 143 -15.89 1.55 -9.39
CA GLU A 143 -15.75 2.16 -10.71
C GLU A 143 -14.39 2.86 -10.89
N ASP A 144 -13.39 2.45 -10.15
CA ASP A 144 -12.04 3.01 -10.25
C ASP A 144 -11.38 2.59 -11.56
N PHE A 145 -11.23 3.55 -12.49
CA PHE A 145 -10.55 3.34 -13.78
C PHE A 145 -9.11 3.90 -13.79
N ASN A 146 -8.67 4.55 -12.71
CA ASN A 146 -7.27 4.92 -12.54
C ASN A 146 -6.44 3.72 -12.07
N VAL A 147 -6.96 3.03 -11.04
CA VAL A 147 -6.37 1.80 -10.50
C VAL A 147 -7.52 0.82 -10.26
N PRO A 148 -7.89 0.03 -11.27
CA PRO A 148 -9.04 -0.85 -11.24
C PRO A 148 -9.05 -1.81 -10.05
N ALA A 149 -10.26 -2.09 -9.52
CA ALA A 149 -10.48 -2.95 -8.36
C ALA A 149 -9.79 -4.31 -8.47
N ALA A 150 -9.70 -4.84 -9.70
CA ALA A 150 -9.03 -6.11 -9.99
C ALA A 150 -7.58 -6.19 -9.48
N GLY A 151 -6.85 -5.07 -9.48
CA GLY A 151 -5.48 -5.02 -8.95
C GLY A 151 -5.39 -5.32 -7.45
N SER A 152 -6.28 -4.71 -6.67
CA SER A 152 -6.41 -4.98 -5.23
C SER A 152 -6.97 -6.37 -4.96
N GLU A 153 -7.93 -6.84 -5.76
CA GLU A 153 -8.55 -8.16 -5.64
C GLU A 153 -7.55 -9.29 -5.86
N GLN A 154 -6.64 -9.14 -6.83
CA GLN A 154 -5.57 -10.11 -7.09
C GLN A 154 -4.68 -10.29 -5.85
N MET A 155 -4.26 -9.20 -5.22
CA MET A 155 -3.45 -9.26 -4.00
C MET A 155 -4.21 -9.82 -2.81
N TYR A 156 -5.46 -9.40 -2.61
CA TYR A 156 -6.35 -9.98 -1.61
C TYR A 156 -6.46 -11.50 -1.76
N GLN A 157 -6.75 -11.99 -2.97
CA GLN A 157 -6.89 -13.42 -3.22
C GLN A 157 -5.58 -14.17 -2.98
N ALA A 158 -4.44 -13.61 -3.40
CA ALA A 158 -3.14 -14.22 -3.18
C ALA A 158 -2.81 -14.34 -1.68
N LEU A 159 -2.98 -13.27 -0.90
CA LEU A 159 -2.76 -13.31 0.55
C LEU A 159 -3.71 -14.26 1.27
N LYS A 160 -4.98 -14.31 0.83
CA LYS A 160 -5.96 -15.26 1.36
C LYS A 160 -5.53 -16.71 1.11
N THR A 161 -5.03 -17.02 -0.06
CA THR A 161 -4.50 -18.34 -0.40
C THR A 161 -3.30 -18.71 0.48
N LEU A 162 -2.45 -17.74 0.81
CA LEU A 162 -1.29 -17.93 1.69
C LEU A 162 -1.65 -17.96 3.19
N GLY A 163 -2.92 -17.78 3.56
CA GLY A 163 -3.36 -17.74 4.95
C GLY A 163 -2.96 -16.46 5.70
N VAL A 164 -2.51 -15.42 4.99
CA VAL A 164 -2.21 -14.11 5.60
C VAL A 164 -3.54 -13.38 5.87
N PRO A 165 -3.77 -12.87 7.11
CA PRO A 165 -5.00 -12.15 7.40
C PRO A 165 -5.21 -10.97 6.46
N THR A 166 -6.34 -10.95 5.78
CA THR A 166 -6.63 -9.90 4.79
C THR A 166 -8.12 -9.61 4.71
N GLN A 167 -8.46 -8.39 4.31
CA GLN A 167 -9.83 -7.96 3.98
C GLN A 167 -9.81 -7.18 2.65
N PHE A 168 -10.89 -7.29 1.90
CA PHE A 168 -11.09 -6.54 0.66
C PHE A 168 -12.43 -5.82 0.73
N ILE A 169 -12.41 -4.50 0.59
CA ILE A 169 -13.56 -3.61 0.69
C ILE A 169 -13.71 -2.87 -0.63
N VAL A 170 -14.84 -3.05 -1.27
CA VAL A 170 -15.22 -2.34 -2.49
C VAL A 170 -16.31 -1.33 -2.15
N TYR A 171 -16.14 -0.09 -2.57
CA TYR A 171 -17.13 0.98 -2.35
C TYR A 171 -17.99 1.15 -3.61
N PRO A 172 -19.28 0.73 -3.58
CA PRO A 172 -20.15 0.75 -4.73
C PRO A 172 -20.30 2.13 -5.35
N GLY A 173 -20.26 2.20 -6.71
CA GLY A 173 -20.40 3.43 -7.47
C GLY A 173 -19.35 4.50 -7.22
N GLN A 174 -18.20 4.15 -6.61
CA GLN A 174 -17.12 5.09 -6.35
C GLN A 174 -15.96 4.90 -7.33
N ASN A 175 -15.44 6.03 -7.79
CA ASN A 175 -14.23 6.11 -8.61
C ASN A 175 -12.97 6.11 -7.73
N HIS A 176 -11.84 6.53 -8.29
CA HIS A 176 -10.54 6.60 -7.60
C HIS A 176 -10.56 7.42 -6.31
N GLY A 177 -11.35 8.50 -6.26
CA GLY A 177 -11.61 9.27 -5.05
C GLY A 177 -12.99 8.89 -4.48
N LEU A 178 -13.06 8.51 -3.20
CA LEU A 178 -14.34 8.27 -2.56
C LEU A 178 -15.04 9.61 -2.30
N ALA A 179 -16.13 9.88 -3.04
CA ALA A 179 -16.85 11.15 -2.94
C ALA A 179 -17.96 11.13 -1.87
N VAL A 180 -18.55 9.97 -1.59
CA VAL A 180 -19.65 9.84 -0.62
C VAL A 180 -19.10 9.98 0.81
N PRO A 181 -19.61 10.94 1.62
CA PRO A 181 -19.08 11.22 2.96
C PRO A 181 -19.11 10.02 3.92
N SER A 182 -20.18 9.19 3.85
CA SER A 182 -20.27 7.97 4.67
C SER A 182 -19.19 6.96 4.32
N TYR A 183 -18.82 6.81 3.04
CA TYR A 183 -17.73 5.95 2.61
C TYR A 183 -16.35 6.49 3.01
N GLN A 184 -16.16 7.80 2.97
CA GLN A 184 -14.94 8.42 3.51
C GLN A 184 -14.81 8.15 5.01
N LYS A 185 -15.88 8.30 5.78
CA LYS A 185 -15.90 7.98 7.21
C LYS A 185 -15.60 6.49 7.45
N ASP A 186 -16.26 5.59 6.70
CA ASP A 186 -16.04 4.15 6.79
C ASP A 186 -14.57 3.79 6.52
N ARG A 187 -13.98 4.32 5.43
CA ARG A 187 -12.56 4.12 5.11
C ARG A 187 -11.65 4.48 6.28
N TYR A 188 -11.83 5.65 6.87
CA TYR A 188 -11.00 6.10 7.99
C TYR A 188 -11.23 5.28 9.26
N THR A 189 -12.46 4.83 9.51
CA THR A 189 -12.77 3.92 10.61
C THR A 189 -12.05 2.59 10.43
N ARG A 190 -12.12 2.01 9.22
CA ARG A 190 -11.42 0.75 8.91
C ARG A 190 -9.90 0.86 9.03
N TYR A 191 -9.30 1.97 8.63
CA TYR A 191 -7.86 2.20 8.87
C TYR A 191 -7.55 2.13 10.38
N LEU A 192 -8.32 2.83 11.20
CA LEU A 192 -8.11 2.83 12.65
C LEU A 192 -8.28 1.43 13.26
N ASP A 193 -9.37 0.75 12.91
CA ASP A 193 -9.67 -0.58 13.43
C ASP A 193 -8.60 -1.59 13.04
N TRP A 194 -8.13 -1.53 11.77
CA TRP A 194 -7.09 -2.41 11.26
C TRP A 194 -5.77 -2.21 11.99
N PHE A 195 -5.31 -0.97 12.07
CA PHE A 195 -4.05 -0.67 12.76
C PHE A 195 -4.17 -0.91 14.27
N ASN A 196 -5.28 -0.58 14.91
CA ASN A 196 -5.49 -0.88 16.33
C ASN A 196 -5.43 -2.39 16.59
N LYS A 197 -6.07 -3.19 15.74
CA LYS A 197 -6.09 -4.66 15.89
C LYS A 197 -4.69 -5.27 15.85
N TYR A 198 -3.82 -4.81 14.97
CA TYR A 198 -2.52 -5.45 14.73
C TYR A 198 -1.33 -4.73 15.37
N LEU A 199 -1.47 -3.47 15.78
CA LEU A 199 -0.38 -2.71 16.38
C LEU A 199 -0.60 -2.39 17.86
N LYS A 200 -1.84 -2.53 18.39
CA LYS A 200 -2.19 -2.20 19.79
C LYS A 200 -2.87 -3.33 20.54
N ALA A 201 -2.95 -4.55 20.01
CA ALA A 201 -3.67 -5.66 20.61
C ALA A 201 -3.26 -5.91 22.08
N ASP A 202 -1.96 -5.79 22.38
CA ASP A 202 -1.43 -6.01 23.74
C ASP A 202 -1.89 -4.96 24.76
N THR A 203 -2.17 -3.72 24.31
CA THR A 203 -2.64 -2.64 25.20
C THR A 203 -4.13 -2.69 25.49
N MET A 204 -4.91 -3.48 24.75
CA MET A 204 -6.35 -3.62 24.97
C MET A 204 -6.68 -4.76 25.94
N SER A 205 -5.84 -5.77 26.07
CA SER A 205 -6.03 -6.88 27.02
C SER A 205 -5.85 -6.45 28.50
N GLU A 206 -5.08 -5.37 28.75
CA GLU A 206 -4.88 -4.85 30.11
C GLU A 206 -6.02 -3.95 30.64
N LYS A 207 -7.00 -3.57 29.80
CA LYS A 207 -8.06 -2.61 30.17
C LYS A 207 -9.42 -3.21 30.50
N LEU A 208 -9.55 -4.52 30.58
CA LEU A 208 -10.77 -5.15 31.07
C LEU A 208 -10.58 -5.52 32.55
N PRO A 209 -11.12 -4.76 33.54
CA PRO A 209 -11.18 -5.24 34.89
C PRO A 209 -12.14 -6.44 34.92
N VAL A 210 -11.61 -7.60 35.26
CA VAL A 210 -12.45 -8.75 35.63
C VAL A 210 -13.30 -8.32 36.82
N LYS A 211 -14.58 -8.00 36.56
CA LYS A 211 -15.56 -7.88 37.65
C LYS A 211 -15.78 -9.29 38.23
N LYS A 212 -15.32 -9.44 39.44
CA LYS A 212 -15.73 -10.57 40.31
C LYS A 212 -17.19 -10.45 40.68
#